data_af17fccae696105f67350f28140fb59b
#
_entry.id   af17fccae696105f67350f28140fb59b
#
_cell.length_a   1.000
_cell.length_b   1.000
_cell.length_c   1.000
_cell.angle_alpha   90.00
_cell.angle_beta   90.00
_cell.angle_gamma   90.00
#
_symmetry.space_group_name_H-M   'P 1'
#
loop_
_entity.id
_entity.type
_entity.pdbx_description
1 polymer ?
#
loop_
_entity_poly.entity_id
_entity_poly.type
_entity_poly.pdbx_seq_one_letter_code
_entity_poly.pdbx_strand_id
1 'polypeptide(L)'
;MDSQTISSAESRQSRSASQPVMQAVDLQKTYGRKRVVDGVNLHVGPSEIVGLLGPNGAGKSTSFRMICGMVEPDHGRVFLDGRDVTSWPMFRRARDGHMGYLPQEPSVFQKLTVEQNISSLLELLGADRATRKQRTNELLEEFGIDHKRKDRADQLSGGLRRRLEIARCLVSDPKIVMLDEPFAGIDPKTVQSIQGVIQQLRSNGISVLITDHAARDILETVDRCYVIYEGQVLIDESPERVKQHPKVRQVYLGDIDRSGDSSTARTISSPHFRSGVSPTRARPAYRRTDL
;
A
#
# COMPACT_ATOMS: atom_id res chain seq x y z
N MET A 1 -16.57 46.36 48.23
CA MET A 1 -15.38 46.77 47.42
C MET A 1 -14.78 45.52 46.83
N ASP A 2 -15.04 45.43 45.66
CA ASP A 2 -15.06 44.41 44.66
C ASP A 2 -13.65 43.89 44.30
N SER A 3 -13.57 42.62 44.25
CA SER A 3 -12.48 41.95 43.55
C SER A 3 -13.06 40.85 42.68
N GLN A 4 -13.30 41.19 41.44
CA GLN A 4 -13.70 40.25 40.41
C GLN A 4 -12.47 39.47 39.97
N THR A 5 -12.48 38.19 40.20
CA THR A 5 -11.52 37.24 39.66
C THR A 5 -12.00 36.80 38.32
N ILE A 6 -11.30 37.21 37.27
CA ILE A 6 -11.54 36.81 35.88
C ILE A 6 -10.96 35.43 35.70
N SER A 7 -11.84 34.41 35.65
CA SER A 7 -11.49 33.06 35.23
C SER A 7 -11.57 33.00 33.71
N SER A 8 -10.45 33.13 33.05
CA SER A 8 -10.33 32.81 31.61
C SER A 8 -10.18 31.30 31.44
N ALA A 9 -11.33 30.64 31.35
CA ALA A 9 -11.40 29.27 30.89
C ALA A 9 -11.10 29.24 29.39
N GLU A 10 -9.86 28.93 29.05
CA GLU A 10 -9.50 28.55 27.69
C GLU A 10 -10.21 27.25 27.34
N SER A 11 -11.31 27.39 26.62
CA SER A 11 -11.97 26.30 25.95
C SER A 11 -11.07 25.79 24.84
N ARG A 12 -10.19 24.84 25.16
CA ARG A 12 -9.59 23.95 24.16
C ARG A 12 -10.73 23.15 23.54
N GLN A 13 -11.21 23.62 22.39
CA GLN A 13 -12.04 22.81 21.50
C GLN A 13 -11.25 21.54 21.17
N SER A 14 -11.54 20.47 21.90
CA SER A 14 -11.18 19.12 21.47
C SER A 14 -11.86 18.90 20.12
N ARG A 15 -11.10 18.95 19.04
CA ARG A 15 -11.55 18.36 17.78
C ARG A 15 -11.94 16.92 18.12
N SER A 16 -13.22 16.62 18.01
CA SER A 16 -13.74 15.26 18.08
C SER A 16 -12.92 14.44 17.09
N ALA A 17 -11.95 13.67 17.59
CA ALA A 17 -11.16 12.78 16.76
C ALA A 17 -12.13 11.75 16.19
N SER A 18 -12.43 11.87 14.90
CA SER A 18 -13.26 10.88 14.20
C SER A 18 -12.62 9.51 14.35
N GLN A 19 -13.43 8.51 14.65
CA GLN A 19 -12.95 7.14 14.85
C GLN A 19 -12.13 6.67 13.63
N PRO A 20 -10.93 6.07 13.82
CA PRO A 20 -10.14 5.56 12.72
C PRO A 20 -10.89 4.51 11.90
N VAL A 21 -10.75 4.56 10.57
CA VAL A 21 -11.29 3.54 9.66
C VAL A 21 -10.53 2.23 9.80
N MET A 22 -9.21 2.33 10.09
CA MET A 22 -8.37 1.18 10.38
C MET A 22 -7.45 1.48 11.56
N GLN A 23 -7.27 0.50 12.44
CA GLN A 23 -6.34 0.59 13.55
C GLN A 23 -5.63 -0.74 13.77
N ALA A 24 -4.33 -0.67 13.97
CA ALA A 24 -3.49 -1.77 14.44
C ALA A 24 -2.92 -1.38 15.81
N VAL A 25 -3.04 -2.28 16.79
CA VAL A 25 -2.64 -2.04 18.18
C VAL A 25 -1.68 -3.12 18.63
N ASP A 26 -0.48 -2.71 19.03
CA ASP A 26 0.56 -3.56 19.61
C ASP A 26 0.86 -4.82 18.78
N LEU A 27 0.95 -4.67 17.45
CA LEU A 27 1.23 -5.80 16.57
C LEU A 27 2.65 -6.34 16.81
N GLN A 28 2.73 -7.66 17.01
CA GLN A 28 3.99 -8.36 17.15
C GLN A 28 4.02 -9.60 16.24
N LYS A 29 5.20 -9.88 15.66
CA LYS A 29 5.44 -11.08 14.85
C LYS A 29 6.85 -11.55 14.94
N THR A 30 7.01 -12.86 15.20
CA THR A 30 8.30 -13.55 15.28
C THR A 30 8.35 -14.66 14.24
N TYR A 31 9.42 -14.75 13.48
CA TYR A 31 9.73 -15.88 12.61
C TYR A 31 10.98 -16.60 13.11
N GLY A 32 10.80 -17.85 13.53
CA GLY A 32 11.84 -18.61 14.19
C GLY A 32 12.31 -17.91 15.49
N ARG A 33 13.55 -17.40 15.49
CA ARG A 33 14.12 -16.66 16.64
C ARG A 33 14.12 -15.14 16.44
N LYS A 34 13.69 -14.66 15.27
CA LYS A 34 13.74 -13.23 14.93
C LYS A 34 12.38 -12.59 15.10
N ARG A 35 12.26 -11.63 16.02
CA ARG A 35 11.11 -10.74 16.11
C ARG A 35 11.25 -9.70 14.99
N VAL A 36 10.32 -9.71 14.04
CA VAL A 36 10.35 -8.83 12.86
C VAL A 36 9.38 -7.66 12.98
N VAL A 37 8.37 -7.77 13.86
CA VAL A 37 7.47 -6.68 14.25
C VAL A 37 7.35 -6.74 15.76
N ASP A 38 7.53 -5.60 16.43
CA ASP A 38 7.66 -5.48 17.86
C ASP A 38 6.88 -4.27 18.39
N GLY A 39 5.60 -4.46 18.66
CA GLY A 39 4.74 -3.44 19.25
C GLY A 39 4.32 -2.33 18.26
N VAL A 40 4.09 -2.66 16.98
CA VAL A 40 3.68 -1.67 15.99
C VAL A 40 2.24 -1.22 16.25
N ASN A 41 2.09 0.09 16.42
CA ASN A 41 0.82 0.80 16.51
C ASN A 41 0.68 1.73 15.31
N LEU A 42 -0.44 1.63 14.59
CA LEU A 42 -0.75 2.55 13.50
C LEU A 42 -2.26 2.65 13.26
N HIS A 43 -2.69 3.75 12.70
CA HIS A 43 -4.10 3.97 12.35
C HIS A 43 -4.22 4.76 11.05
N VAL A 44 -5.38 4.66 10.41
CA VAL A 44 -5.78 5.47 9.26
C VAL A 44 -7.11 6.11 9.56
N GLY A 45 -7.17 7.43 9.50
CA GLY A 45 -8.39 8.21 9.66
C GLY A 45 -9.32 8.15 8.44
N PRO A 46 -10.54 8.67 8.54
CA PRO A 46 -11.45 8.81 7.40
C PRO A 46 -10.87 9.71 6.32
N SER A 47 -10.95 9.29 5.05
CA SER A 47 -10.45 10.04 3.90
C SER A 47 -8.98 10.48 4.06
N GLU A 48 -8.17 9.67 4.69
CA GLU A 48 -6.74 9.90 4.92
C GLU A 48 -5.91 8.96 4.04
N ILE A 49 -4.82 9.48 3.46
CA ILE A 49 -3.80 8.69 2.77
C ILE A 49 -2.59 8.57 3.70
N VAL A 50 -2.31 7.36 4.15
CA VAL A 50 -1.20 7.07 5.08
C VAL A 50 -0.14 6.24 4.39
N GLY A 51 1.12 6.64 4.51
CA GLY A 51 2.29 5.91 4.03
C GLY A 51 2.92 5.03 5.11
N LEU A 52 3.35 3.82 4.73
CA LEU A 52 4.13 2.93 5.56
C LEU A 52 5.52 2.76 4.97
N LEU A 53 6.51 3.44 5.53
CA LEU A 53 7.86 3.58 5.03
C LEU A 53 8.91 2.92 5.94
N GLY A 54 10.13 2.81 5.46
CA GLY A 54 11.29 2.30 6.22
C GLY A 54 12.20 1.42 5.36
N PRO A 55 13.40 1.08 5.83
CA PRO A 55 14.37 0.29 5.10
C PRO A 55 13.91 -1.15 4.86
N ASN A 56 14.64 -1.87 4.00
CA ASN A 56 14.39 -3.29 3.76
C ASN A 56 14.60 -4.10 5.04
N GLY A 57 13.67 -5.02 5.31
CA GLY A 57 13.70 -5.85 6.53
C GLY A 57 13.25 -5.15 7.81
N ALA A 58 12.77 -3.90 7.74
CA ALA A 58 12.28 -3.14 8.90
C ALA A 58 10.97 -3.68 9.52
N GLY A 59 10.24 -4.57 8.83
CA GLY A 59 8.96 -5.10 9.31
C GLY A 59 7.73 -4.57 8.57
N LYS A 60 7.88 -3.64 7.60
CA LYS A 60 6.77 -3.02 6.83
C LYS A 60 5.81 -4.05 6.24
N SER A 61 6.32 -4.90 5.33
CA SER A 61 5.48 -5.88 4.61
C SER A 61 4.83 -6.88 5.57
N THR A 62 5.49 -7.24 6.68
CA THR A 62 4.89 -8.10 7.70
C THR A 62 3.74 -7.39 8.42
N SER A 63 3.94 -6.14 8.86
CA SER A 63 2.89 -5.32 9.47
C SER A 63 1.71 -5.13 8.53
N PHE A 64 1.98 -4.78 7.27
CA PHE A 64 0.98 -4.62 6.24
C PHE A 64 0.18 -5.92 5.99
N ARG A 65 0.86 -7.06 5.88
CA ARG A 65 0.22 -8.37 5.71
C ARG A 65 -0.61 -8.79 6.92
N MET A 66 -0.20 -8.45 8.14
CA MET A 66 -1.02 -8.67 9.34
C MET A 66 -2.30 -7.82 9.30
N ILE A 67 -2.21 -6.56 8.89
CA ILE A 67 -3.38 -5.68 8.74
C ILE A 67 -4.32 -6.19 7.64
N CYS A 68 -3.78 -6.73 6.55
CA CYS A 68 -4.59 -7.33 5.47
C CYS A 68 -5.20 -8.71 5.84
N GLY A 69 -4.76 -9.35 6.92
CA GLY A 69 -5.23 -10.70 7.30
C GLY A 69 -4.62 -11.84 6.49
N MET A 70 -3.43 -11.60 5.90
CA MET A 70 -2.62 -12.61 5.22
C MET A 70 -1.65 -13.32 6.18
N VAL A 71 -1.29 -12.66 7.26
CA VAL A 71 -0.45 -13.18 8.34
C VAL A 71 -1.16 -12.91 9.65
N GLU A 72 -1.27 -13.91 10.50
CA GLU A 72 -1.80 -13.75 11.85
C GLU A 72 -0.71 -13.16 12.77
N PRO A 73 -1.02 -12.08 13.53
CA PRO A 73 -0.09 -11.55 14.52
C PRO A 73 0.07 -12.54 15.67
N ASP A 74 1.27 -12.61 16.27
CA ASP A 74 1.51 -13.39 17.49
C ASP A 74 0.94 -12.68 18.72
N HIS A 75 0.87 -11.33 18.66
CA HIS A 75 0.26 -10.46 19.65
C HIS A 75 -0.31 -9.21 18.98
N GLY A 76 -1.24 -8.54 19.67
CA GLY A 76 -1.87 -7.31 19.21
C GLY A 76 -3.19 -7.55 18.48
N ARG A 77 -3.80 -6.46 18.00
CA ARG A 77 -5.14 -6.48 17.39
C ARG A 77 -5.22 -5.58 16.16
N VAL A 78 -6.11 -5.95 15.25
CA VAL A 78 -6.46 -5.15 14.07
C VAL A 78 -7.96 -4.85 14.09
N PHE A 79 -8.30 -3.58 13.89
CA PHE A 79 -9.69 -3.12 13.82
C PHE A 79 -9.96 -2.49 12.46
N LEU A 80 -11.11 -2.78 11.87
CA LEU A 80 -11.66 -2.11 10.71
C LEU A 80 -13.03 -1.55 11.08
N ASP A 81 -13.21 -0.25 10.90
CA ASP A 81 -14.43 0.46 11.27
C ASP A 81 -14.90 0.14 12.71
N GLY A 82 -13.94 0.09 13.64
CA GLY A 82 -14.17 -0.24 15.05
C GLY A 82 -14.45 -1.72 15.38
N ARG A 83 -14.49 -2.61 14.38
CA ARG A 83 -14.68 -4.05 14.57
C ARG A 83 -13.34 -4.75 14.71
N ASP A 84 -13.16 -5.59 15.70
CA ASP A 84 -11.99 -6.46 15.82
C ASP A 84 -12.03 -7.52 14.69
N VAL A 85 -11.06 -7.42 13.79
CA VAL A 85 -10.90 -8.33 12.64
C VAL A 85 -9.63 -9.17 12.74
N THR A 86 -9.00 -9.22 13.91
CA THR A 86 -7.69 -9.85 14.10
C THR A 86 -7.63 -11.28 13.56
N SER A 87 -8.62 -12.09 13.88
CA SER A 87 -8.74 -13.48 13.43
C SER A 87 -9.38 -13.65 12.04
N TRP A 88 -9.78 -12.54 11.38
CA TRP A 88 -10.42 -12.65 10.07
C TRP A 88 -9.39 -12.82 8.97
N PRO A 89 -9.52 -13.82 8.11
CA PRO A 89 -8.69 -13.94 6.93
C PRO A 89 -9.01 -12.82 5.92
N MET A 90 -8.06 -12.53 5.02
CA MET A 90 -8.13 -11.42 4.07
C MET A 90 -9.47 -11.34 3.31
N PHE A 91 -10.00 -12.46 2.80
CA PHE A 91 -11.25 -12.46 2.05
C PHE A 91 -12.45 -11.96 2.87
N ARG A 92 -12.47 -12.25 4.18
CA ARG A 92 -13.50 -11.76 5.09
C ARG A 92 -13.32 -10.29 5.41
N ARG A 93 -12.07 -9.81 5.58
CA ARG A 93 -11.79 -8.37 5.73
C ARG A 93 -12.19 -7.60 4.48
N ALA A 94 -12.00 -8.17 3.30
CA ALA A 94 -12.43 -7.55 2.05
C ALA A 94 -13.95 -7.50 1.92
N ARG A 95 -14.66 -8.59 2.21
CA ARG A 95 -16.11 -8.67 2.04
C ARG A 95 -16.90 -7.98 3.16
N ASP A 96 -16.58 -8.31 4.42
CA ASP A 96 -17.37 -7.91 5.59
C ASP A 96 -16.73 -6.73 6.35
N GLY A 97 -15.42 -6.49 6.14
CA GLY A 97 -14.65 -5.41 6.74
C GLY A 97 -14.49 -4.18 5.83
N HIS A 98 -15.07 -4.19 4.64
CA HIS A 98 -14.99 -3.10 3.66
C HIS A 98 -13.56 -2.65 3.35
N MET A 99 -12.66 -3.63 3.12
CA MET A 99 -11.26 -3.39 2.81
C MET A 99 -10.96 -3.79 1.36
N GLY A 100 -10.52 -2.84 0.52
CA GLY A 100 -9.94 -3.14 -0.78
C GLY A 100 -8.46 -3.54 -0.62
N TYR A 101 -7.94 -4.41 -1.47
CA TYR A 101 -6.53 -4.79 -1.47
C TYR A 101 -5.97 -4.88 -2.88
N LEU A 102 -4.90 -4.13 -3.12
CA LEU A 102 -4.10 -4.17 -4.33
C LEU A 102 -2.76 -4.84 -4.04
N PRO A 103 -2.49 -6.04 -4.57
CA PRO A 103 -1.21 -6.71 -4.39
C PRO A 103 -0.09 -6.07 -5.22
N GLN A 104 1.15 -6.35 -4.84
CA GLN A 104 2.34 -5.98 -5.59
C GLN A 104 2.36 -6.64 -6.98
N GLU A 105 2.00 -7.93 -7.05
CA GLU A 105 1.93 -8.65 -8.33
C GLU A 105 0.64 -8.34 -9.10
N PRO A 106 0.68 -8.37 -10.44
CA PRO A 106 -0.51 -8.14 -11.26
C PRO A 106 -1.66 -9.08 -10.91
N SER A 107 -2.82 -8.52 -10.60
CA SER A 107 -4.01 -9.26 -10.12
C SER A 107 -5.13 -9.39 -11.14
N VAL A 108 -4.98 -8.81 -12.35
CA VAL A 108 -6.01 -8.85 -13.39
C VAL A 108 -6.18 -10.25 -13.99
N PHE A 109 -7.40 -10.59 -14.35
CA PHE A 109 -7.69 -11.76 -15.17
C PHE A 109 -7.25 -11.48 -16.62
N GLN A 110 -6.05 -11.88 -16.97
CA GLN A 110 -5.37 -11.50 -18.21
C GLN A 110 -6.15 -11.80 -19.49
N LYS A 111 -6.87 -12.92 -19.52
CA LYS A 111 -7.65 -13.37 -20.70
C LYS A 111 -9.05 -12.74 -20.78
N LEU A 112 -9.51 -12.09 -19.72
CA LEU A 112 -10.78 -11.37 -19.70
C LEU A 112 -10.59 -9.94 -20.22
N THR A 113 -11.68 -9.37 -20.75
CA THR A 113 -11.70 -7.97 -21.15
C THR A 113 -11.67 -7.05 -19.90
N VAL A 114 -11.40 -5.77 -20.11
CA VAL A 114 -11.45 -4.75 -19.04
C VAL A 114 -12.81 -4.74 -18.35
N GLU A 115 -13.90 -4.73 -19.13
CA GLU A 115 -15.26 -4.81 -18.61
C GLU A 115 -15.50 -6.11 -17.84
N GLN A 116 -15.06 -7.25 -18.37
CA GLN A 116 -15.24 -8.55 -17.72
C GLN A 116 -14.43 -8.65 -16.41
N ASN A 117 -13.27 -7.99 -16.30
CA ASN A 117 -12.50 -7.97 -15.08
C ASN A 117 -13.24 -7.33 -13.90
N ILE A 118 -14.13 -6.38 -14.15
CA ILE A 118 -14.97 -5.73 -13.12
C ILE A 118 -16.28 -6.50 -12.95
N SER A 119 -16.99 -6.76 -14.04
CA SER A 119 -18.33 -7.36 -13.99
C SER A 119 -18.35 -8.77 -13.40
N SER A 120 -17.29 -9.59 -13.61
CA SER A 120 -17.19 -10.91 -12.99
C SER A 120 -17.01 -10.86 -11.48
N LEU A 121 -16.32 -9.86 -10.95
CA LEU A 121 -16.20 -9.68 -9.49
C LEU A 121 -17.54 -9.28 -8.87
N LEU A 122 -18.28 -8.37 -9.51
CA LEU A 122 -19.64 -8.01 -9.08
C LEU A 122 -20.57 -9.23 -9.10
N GLU A 123 -20.43 -10.11 -10.08
CA GLU A 123 -21.18 -11.36 -10.16
C GLU A 123 -20.86 -12.31 -9.01
N LEU A 124 -19.58 -12.48 -8.70
CA LEU A 124 -19.12 -13.26 -7.54
C LEU A 124 -19.61 -12.71 -6.20
N LEU A 125 -19.81 -11.39 -6.11
CA LEU A 125 -20.40 -10.73 -4.95
C LEU A 125 -21.93 -10.81 -4.91
N GLY A 126 -22.58 -11.45 -5.92
CA GLY A 126 -24.04 -11.65 -5.96
C GLY A 126 -24.83 -10.46 -6.50
N ALA A 127 -24.18 -9.47 -7.12
CA ALA A 127 -24.89 -8.34 -7.74
C ALA A 127 -25.78 -8.81 -8.90
N ASP A 128 -26.99 -8.28 -9.01
CA ASP A 128 -27.88 -8.54 -10.13
C ASP A 128 -27.36 -7.91 -11.43
N ARG A 129 -27.96 -8.28 -12.57
CA ARG A 129 -27.51 -7.85 -13.88
C ARG A 129 -27.52 -6.32 -14.08
N ALA A 130 -28.51 -5.64 -13.53
CA ALA A 130 -28.65 -4.21 -13.69
C ALA A 130 -27.57 -3.47 -12.89
N THR A 131 -27.39 -3.84 -11.62
CA THR A 131 -26.33 -3.34 -10.72
C THR A 131 -24.95 -3.60 -11.30
N ARG A 132 -24.69 -4.82 -11.82
CA ARG A 132 -23.40 -5.12 -12.46
C ARG A 132 -23.11 -4.19 -13.63
N LYS A 133 -24.08 -3.99 -14.52
CA LYS A 133 -23.91 -3.11 -15.69
C LYS A 133 -23.65 -1.68 -15.27
N GLN A 134 -24.45 -1.15 -14.35
CA GLN A 134 -24.33 0.20 -13.86
C GLN A 134 -22.98 0.44 -13.20
N ARG A 135 -22.63 -0.40 -12.18
CA ARG A 135 -21.39 -0.23 -11.41
C ARG A 135 -20.13 -0.44 -12.26
N THR A 136 -20.20 -1.38 -13.25
CA THR A 136 -19.10 -1.56 -14.20
C THR A 136 -18.88 -0.29 -15.04
N ASN A 137 -19.93 0.33 -15.56
CA ASN A 137 -19.81 1.56 -16.33
C ASN A 137 -19.22 2.71 -15.48
N GLU A 138 -19.75 2.92 -14.26
CA GLU A 138 -19.26 3.93 -13.33
C GLU A 138 -17.74 3.77 -13.08
N LEU A 139 -17.29 2.57 -12.74
CA LEU A 139 -15.87 2.32 -12.47
C LEU A 139 -15.00 2.48 -13.73
N LEU A 140 -15.46 2.06 -14.89
CA LEU A 140 -14.72 2.25 -16.15
C LEU A 140 -14.54 3.72 -16.51
N GLU A 141 -15.58 4.53 -16.33
CA GLU A 141 -15.57 5.98 -16.56
C GLU A 141 -14.71 6.69 -15.51
N GLU A 142 -14.93 6.39 -14.23
CA GLU A 142 -14.19 6.98 -13.11
C GLU A 142 -12.67 6.81 -13.24
N PHE A 143 -12.23 5.64 -13.69
CA PHE A 143 -10.81 5.34 -13.86
C PHE A 143 -10.27 5.66 -15.26
N GLY A 144 -11.10 6.20 -16.15
CA GLY A 144 -10.71 6.60 -17.51
C GLY A 144 -10.25 5.42 -18.38
N ILE A 145 -10.81 4.24 -18.17
CA ILE A 145 -10.50 3.00 -18.92
C ILE A 145 -11.65 2.50 -19.78
N ASP A 146 -12.74 3.25 -19.86
CA ASP A 146 -13.93 2.90 -20.65
C ASP A 146 -13.62 2.72 -22.14
N HIS A 147 -12.74 3.54 -22.70
CA HIS A 147 -12.31 3.46 -24.10
C HIS A 147 -11.60 2.13 -24.45
N LYS A 148 -11.20 1.34 -23.42
CA LYS A 148 -10.56 0.04 -23.52
C LYS A 148 -11.43 -1.12 -23.03
N ARG A 149 -12.73 -0.88 -22.80
CA ARG A 149 -13.63 -1.86 -22.16
C ARG A 149 -13.65 -3.25 -22.81
N LYS A 150 -13.49 -3.34 -24.14
CA LYS A 150 -13.49 -4.58 -24.92
C LYS A 150 -12.11 -5.18 -25.12
N ASP A 151 -11.05 -4.43 -24.80
CA ASP A 151 -9.69 -4.94 -24.94
C ASP A 151 -9.40 -5.94 -23.80
N ARG A 152 -8.58 -6.94 -24.08
CA ARG A 152 -8.12 -7.90 -23.05
C ARG A 152 -7.14 -7.24 -22.10
N ALA A 153 -7.18 -7.63 -20.83
CA ALA A 153 -6.33 -7.06 -19.81
C ALA A 153 -4.82 -7.29 -20.05
N ASP A 154 -4.44 -8.37 -20.76
CA ASP A 154 -3.05 -8.63 -21.13
C ASP A 154 -2.50 -7.66 -22.21
N GLN A 155 -3.39 -6.96 -22.94
CA GLN A 155 -3.03 -5.99 -23.98
C GLN A 155 -2.90 -4.55 -23.46
N LEU A 156 -3.22 -4.32 -22.19
CA LEU A 156 -3.15 -2.99 -21.58
C LEU A 156 -1.71 -2.55 -21.31
N SER A 157 -1.45 -1.25 -21.47
CA SER A 157 -0.24 -0.63 -20.92
C SER A 157 -0.17 -0.81 -19.39
N GLY A 158 1.02 -0.72 -18.81
CA GLY A 158 1.20 -0.83 -17.35
C GLY A 158 0.29 0.11 -16.56
N GLY A 159 0.19 1.37 -16.98
CA GLY A 159 -0.66 2.35 -16.32
C GLY A 159 -2.15 2.05 -16.41
N LEU A 160 -2.66 1.65 -17.58
CA LEU A 160 -4.07 1.26 -17.74
C LEU A 160 -4.37 -0.02 -16.95
N ARG A 161 -3.44 -0.97 -16.92
CA ARG A 161 -3.57 -2.18 -16.12
C ARG A 161 -3.65 -1.83 -14.63
N ARG A 162 -2.78 -0.94 -14.13
CA ARG A 162 -2.80 -0.51 -12.73
C ARG A 162 -4.10 0.20 -12.35
N ARG A 163 -4.62 1.05 -13.25
CA ARG A 163 -5.95 1.67 -13.07
C ARG A 163 -7.07 0.63 -12.98
N LEU A 164 -7.05 -0.40 -13.84
CA LEU A 164 -8.01 -1.51 -13.79
C LEU A 164 -7.90 -2.29 -12.46
N GLU A 165 -6.68 -2.54 -11.99
CA GLU A 165 -6.45 -3.22 -10.70
C GLU A 165 -7.02 -2.43 -9.53
N ILE A 166 -6.82 -1.10 -9.51
CA ILE A 166 -7.39 -0.24 -8.46
C ILE A 166 -8.92 -0.21 -8.59
N ALA A 167 -9.48 -0.06 -9.80
CA ALA A 167 -10.92 -0.10 -10.02
C ALA A 167 -11.55 -1.40 -9.49
N ARG A 168 -10.87 -2.53 -9.65
CA ARG A 168 -11.30 -3.82 -9.10
C ARG A 168 -11.34 -3.85 -7.57
N CYS A 169 -10.44 -3.12 -6.90
CA CYS A 169 -10.48 -2.99 -5.44
C CYS A 169 -11.74 -2.28 -4.93
N LEU A 170 -12.37 -1.45 -5.78
CA LEU A 170 -13.56 -0.67 -5.42
C LEU A 170 -14.90 -1.39 -5.70
N VAL A 171 -14.85 -2.59 -6.25
CA VAL A 171 -16.07 -3.36 -6.60
C VAL A 171 -16.92 -3.66 -5.35
N SER A 172 -16.30 -3.81 -4.18
CA SER A 172 -16.96 -4.09 -2.89
C SER A 172 -17.29 -2.85 -2.07
N ASP A 173 -17.20 -1.64 -2.64
CA ASP A 173 -17.40 -0.36 -1.96
C ASP A 173 -16.62 -0.25 -0.63
N PRO A 174 -15.27 -0.32 -0.69
CA PRO A 174 -14.45 -0.33 0.51
C PRO A 174 -14.41 1.05 1.18
N LYS A 175 -14.27 1.08 2.51
CA LYS A 175 -13.96 2.29 3.27
C LYS A 175 -12.47 2.59 3.32
N ILE A 176 -11.64 1.57 3.13
CA ILE A 176 -10.18 1.67 3.05
C ILE A 176 -9.62 0.78 1.95
N VAL A 177 -8.62 1.28 1.23
CA VAL A 177 -7.86 0.52 0.24
C VAL A 177 -6.42 0.38 0.69
N MET A 178 -5.95 -0.87 0.67
CA MET A 178 -4.58 -1.26 1.01
C MET A 178 -3.79 -1.41 -0.28
N LEU A 179 -2.77 -0.57 -0.51
CA LEU A 179 -1.95 -0.57 -1.72
C LEU A 179 -0.53 -1.09 -1.42
N ASP A 180 -0.22 -2.29 -1.92
CA ASP A 180 1.08 -2.92 -1.75
C ASP A 180 1.96 -2.61 -2.98
N GLU A 181 2.95 -1.74 -2.81
CA GLU A 181 3.89 -1.28 -3.83
C GLU A 181 3.22 -0.84 -5.15
N PRO A 182 2.30 0.14 -5.13
CA PRO A 182 1.56 0.55 -6.34
C PRO A 182 2.44 1.22 -7.40
N PHE A 183 3.62 1.71 -7.06
CA PHE A 183 4.55 2.40 -7.97
C PHE A 183 5.67 1.47 -8.48
N ALA A 184 5.72 0.20 -8.03
CA ALA A 184 6.78 -0.70 -8.42
C ALA A 184 6.75 -1.01 -9.92
N GLY A 185 7.91 -0.86 -10.58
CA GLY A 185 8.10 -1.24 -11.99
C GLY A 185 7.36 -0.40 -13.02
N ILE A 186 6.89 0.80 -12.67
CA ILE A 186 6.22 1.73 -13.59
C ILE A 186 7.05 2.99 -13.85
N ASP A 187 6.86 3.61 -15.00
CA ASP A 187 7.56 4.83 -15.39
C ASP A 187 7.05 6.07 -14.62
N PRO A 188 7.87 7.15 -14.52
CA PRO A 188 7.51 8.33 -13.72
C PRO A 188 6.21 9.02 -14.15
N LYS A 189 5.88 9.01 -15.45
CA LYS A 189 4.62 9.59 -15.93
C LYS A 189 3.41 8.76 -15.47
N THR A 190 3.57 7.46 -15.46
CA THR A 190 2.56 6.53 -14.94
C THR A 190 2.42 6.67 -13.42
N VAL A 191 3.52 6.86 -12.67
CA VAL A 191 3.47 7.16 -11.22
C VAL A 191 2.57 8.36 -10.96
N GLN A 192 2.78 9.50 -11.63
CA GLN A 192 1.93 10.70 -11.47
C GLN A 192 0.44 10.40 -11.75
N SER A 193 0.17 9.58 -12.77
CA SER A 193 -1.20 9.16 -13.08
C SER A 193 -1.83 8.35 -11.94
N ILE A 194 -1.08 7.44 -11.30
CA ILE A 194 -1.56 6.64 -10.18
C ILE A 194 -1.69 7.48 -8.91
N GLN A 195 -0.78 8.42 -8.66
CA GLN A 195 -0.92 9.41 -7.59
C GLN A 195 -2.24 10.18 -7.72
N GLY A 196 -2.60 10.64 -8.93
CA GLY A 196 -3.88 11.26 -9.20
C GLY A 196 -5.09 10.37 -8.86
N VAL A 197 -5.01 9.07 -9.20
CA VAL A 197 -6.03 8.07 -8.83
C VAL A 197 -6.15 7.94 -7.31
N ILE A 198 -5.04 7.87 -6.58
CA ILE A 198 -5.03 7.75 -5.12
C ILE A 198 -5.66 9.00 -4.46
N GLN A 199 -5.35 10.20 -4.97
CA GLN A 199 -5.99 11.44 -4.50
C GLN A 199 -7.50 11.47 -4.80
N GLN A 200 -7.93 10.90 -5.93
CA GLN A 200 -9.34 10.74 -6.25
C GLN A 200 -10.05 9.80 -5.26
N LEU A 201 -9.43 8.67 -4.87
CA LEU A 201 -9.99 7.79 -3.84
C LEU A 201 -10.26 8.55 -2.53
N ARG A 202 -9.29 9.34 -2.07
CA ARG A 202 -9.44 10.20 -0.89
C ARG A 202 -10.60 11.19 -1.04
N SER A 203 -10.69 11.86 -2.20
CA SER A 203 -11.77 12.83 -2.49
C SER A 203 -13.15 12.19 -2.48
N ASN A 204 -13.23 10.89 -2.81
CA ASN A 204 -14.44 10.08 -2.77
C ASN A 204 -14.72 9.49 -1.38
N GLY A 205 -13.98 9.91 -0.34
CA GLY A 205 -14.22 9.47 1.04
C GLY A 205 -13.52 8.15 1.40
N ILE A 206 -12.71 7.59 0.51
CA ILE A 206 -12.01 6.31 0.71
C ILE A 206 -10.63 6.59 1.33
N SER A 207 -10.34 5.93 2.45
CA SER A 207 -9.03 5.99 3.10
C SER A 207 -8.04 5.06 2.40
N VAL A 208 -6.75 5.37 2.49
CA VAL A 208 -5.71 4.58 1.83
C VAL A 208 -4.55 4.32 2.78
N LEU A 209 -4.11 3.06 2.87
CA LEU A 209 -2.80 2.71 3.43
C LEU A 209 -1.92 2.19 2.30
N ILE A 210 -0.77 2.83 2.12
CA ILE A 210 0.15 2.55 1.02
C ILE A 210 1.54 2.20 1.54
N THR A 211 2.16 1.16 1.00
CA THR A 211 3.57 0.85 1.21
C THR A 211 4.29 0.76 -0.12
N ASP A 212 5.50 1.30 -0.22
CA ASP A 212 6.34 1.22 -1.43
C ASP A 212 7.81 1.42 -1.05
N HIS A 213 8.70 1.01 -1.95
CA HIS A 213 10.14 1.30 -1.86
C HIS A 213 10.50 2.68 -2.40
N ALA A 214 9.65 3.27 -3.24
CA ALA A 214 9.80 4.61 -3.82
C ALA A 214 9.42 5.68 -2.78
N ALA A 215 10.29 5.90 -1.78
CA ALA A 215 10.04 6.81 -0.66
C ALA A 215 9.61 8.20 -1.10
N ARG A 216 10.24 8.74 -2.17
CA ARG A 216 9.92 10.07 -2.71
C ARG A 216 8.48 10.13 -3.19
N ASP A 217 8.06 9.16 -4.01
CA ASP A 217 6.73 9.15 -4.60
C ASP A 217 5.64 8.99 -3.52
N ILE A 218 5.91 8.20 -2.47
CA ILE A 218 5.04 8.10 -1.29
C ILE A 218 4.93 9.45 -0.59
N LEU A 219 6.06 10.09 -0.25
CA LEU A 219 6.08 11.36 0.48
C LEU A 219 5.44 12.52 -0.30
N GLU A 220 5.32 12.42 -1.62
CA GLU A 220 4.57 13.36 -2.47
C GLU A 220 3.07 13.05 -2.52
N THR A 221 2.64 11.85 -2.08
CA THR A 221 1.27 11.36 -2.25
C THR A 221 0.45 11.42 -0.96
N VAL A 222 1.07 11.21 0.19
CA VAL A 222 0.40 10.92 1.46
C VAL A 222 0.17 12.16 2.33
N ASP A 223 -0.81 12.09 3.21
CA ASP A 223 -1.08 13.11 4.23
C ASP A 223 -0.19 12.92 5.45
N ARG A 224 0.15 11.66 5.78
CA ARG A 224 0.93 11.27 6.95
C ARG A 224 1.71 9.99 6.69
N CYS A 225 2.85 9.81 7.37
CA CYS A 225 3.72 8.64 7.22
C CYS A 225 4.09 8.02 8.55
N TYR A 226 4.02 6.70 8.58
CA TYR A 226 4.74 5.88 9.55
C TYR A 226 6.07 5.44 8.96
N VAL A 227 7.16 5.64 9.68
CA VAL A 227 8.45 5.04 9.33
C VAL A 227 8.74 3.92 10.31
N ILE A 228 8.83 2.69 9.79
CA ILE A 228 9.21 1.52 10.60
C ILE A 228 10.71 1.31 10.49
N TYR A 229 11.33 1.08 11.64
CA TYR A 229 12.74 0.74 11.78
C TYR A 229 12.92 -0.35 12.85
N GLU A 230 13.64 -1.41 12.54
CA GLU A 230 13.88 -2.55 13.45
C GLU A 230 12.61 -3.11 14.13
N GLY A 231 11.53 -3.21 13.36
CA GLY A 231 10.26 -3.78 13.82
C GLY A 231 9.36 -2.83 14.62
N GLN A 232 9.77 -1.59 14.84
CA GLN A 232 9.04 -0.60 15.63
C GLN A 232 8.71 0.67 14.82
N VAL A 233 7.73 1.43 15.25
CA VAL A 233 7.44 2.75 14.68
C VAL A 233 8.50 3.74 15.19
N LEU A 234 9.31 4.26 14.27
CA LEU A 234 10.30 5.28 14.54
C LEU A 234 9.68 6.68 14.62
N ILE A 235 8.75 6.97 13.71
CA ILE A 235 8.06 8.26 13.63
C ILE A 235 6.69 8.09 12.97
N ASP A 236 5.74 8.92 13.37
CA ASP A 236 4.39 9.09 12.82
C ASP A 236 4.15 10.59 12.65
N GLU A 237 4.35 11.10 11.43
CA GLU A 237 4.34 12.55 11.17
C GLU A 237 3.98 12.88 9.70
N SER A 238 3.81 14.17 9.41
CA SER A 238 3.64 14.67 8.04
C SER A 238 4.88 14.41 7.18
N PRO A 239 4.73 14.31 5.83
CA PRO A 239 5.85 14.12 4.92
C PRO A 239 7.00 15.10 5.12
N GLU A 240 6.70 16.38 5.41
CA GLU A 240 7.70 17.42 5.61
C GLU A 240 8.56 17.15 6.86
N ARG A 241 7.93 16.74 7.96
CA ARG A 241 8.63 16.40 9.19
C ARG A 241 9.43 15.10 9.05
N VAL A 242 8.89 14.12 8.33
CA VAL A 242 9.60 12.86 8.02
C VAL A 242 10.88 13.14 7.23
N LYS A 243 10.82 14.01 6.20
CA LYS A 243 12.00 14.41 5.41
C LYS A 243 13.08 15.12 6.26
N GLN A 244 12.69 15.86 7.30
CA GLN A 244 13.60 16.61 8.15
C GLN A 244 14.13 15.80 9.34
N HIS A 245 13.54 14.64 9.65
CA HIS A 245 13.89 13.88 10.85
C HIS A 245 15.30 13.26 10.74
N PRO A 246 16.25 13.59 11.66
CA PRO A 246 17.67 13.21 11.51
C PRO A 246 17.88 11.70 11.41
N LYS A 247 17.21 10.90 12.28
CA LYS A 247 17.35 9.46 12.28
C LYS A 247 16.76 8.83 11.02
N VAL A 248 15.63 9.35 10.49
CA VAL A 248 15.03 8.86 9.25
C VAL A 248 15.97 9.12 8.07
N ARG A 249 16.58 10.31 8.00
CA ARG A 249 17.61 10.60 6.98
C ARG A 249 18.80 9.67 7.10
N GLN A 250 19.29 9.43 8.30
CA GLN A 250 20.43 8.55 8.52
C GLN A 250 20.17 7.09 8.10
N VAL A 251 19.01 6.53 8.44
CA VAL A 251 18.75 5.07 8.29
C VAL A 251 17.96 4.70 7.05
N TYR A 252 17.30 5.66 6.39
CA TYR A 252 16.38 5.34 5.29
C TYR A 252 16.47 6.29 4.09
N LEU A 253 16.30 7.61 4.30
CA LEU A 253 16.18 8.54 3.18
C LEU A 253 17.52 8.95 2.57
N GLY A 254 18.62 8.90 3.34
CA GLY A 254 19.90 9.42 2.88
C GLY A 254 19.82 10.91 2.51
N ASP A 255 20.61 11.31 1.52
CA ASP A 255 20.58 12.67 0.98
C ASP A 255 19.64 12.76 -0.23
N ILE A 256 18.33 12.53 -0.03
CA ILE A 256 17.32 12.64 -1.11
C ILE A 256 17.35 14.04 -1.76
N ASP A 257 17.76 15.08 -1.03
CA ASP A 257 17.80 16.47 -1.50
C ASP A 257 18.97 16.77 -2.46
N ARG A 258 19.94 15.86 -2.66
CA ARG A 258 21.10 16.09 -3.54
C ARG A 258 20.91 15.68 -5.00
N SER A 259 19.81 15.06 -5.37
CA SER A 259 19.58 14.58 -6.75
C SER A 259 18.75 15.53 -7.64
N GLY A 260 18.64 16.80 -7.24
CA GLY A 260 18.00 17.86 -8.05
C GLY A 260 18.95 18.53 -9.07
N ASP A 261 20.27 18.30 -9.00
CA ASP A 261 21.22 18.90 -9.94
C ASP A 261 22.50 18.05 -10.00
N SER A 262 22.63 17.26 -11.07
CA SER A 262 23.90 17.02 -11.77
C SER A 262 23.89 15.75 -12.62
N SER A 263 23.88 15.96 -13.91
CA SER A 263 24.61 15.16 -14.87
C SER A 263 26.11 15.16 -14.47
N THR A 264 26.57 14.14 -13.76
CA THR A 264 27.97 13.69 -13.82
C THR A 264 28.07 12.27 -13.26
N ALA A 265 28.16 11.34 -14.20
CA ALA A 265 28.56 9.97 -13.93
C ALA A 265 29.96 9.97 -13.31
N ARG A 266 30.09 9.56 -12.07
CA ARG A 266 31.38 9.10 -11.55
C ARG A 266 31.41 7.58 -11.67
N THR A 267 32.14 7.15 -12.70
CA THR A 267 32.62 5.79 -12.88
C THR A 267 33.40 5.35 -11.63
N ILE A 268 32.81 4.45 -10.85
CA ILE A 268 33.57 3.75 -9.82
C ILE A 268 34.15 2.51 -10.49
N SER A 269 35.45 2.55 -10.70
CA SER A 269 36.27 1.45 -11.20
C SER A 269 36.20 0.27 -10.25
N SER A 270 35.75 -0.87 -10.77
CA SER A 270 35.79 -2.16 -10.11
C SER A 270 37.23 -2.66 -9.97
N PRO A 271 37.65 -3.27 -8.87
CA PRO A 271 38.93 -3.97 -8.81
C PRO A 271 38.86 -5.27 -9.58
N HIS A 272 39.87 -5.46 -10.46
CA HIS A 272 40.13 -6.67 -11.21
C HIS A 272 40.20 -7.92 -10.29
N PHE A 273 39.33 -8.90 -10.54
CA PHE A 273 39.54 -10.25 -10.13
C PHE A 273 40.02 -11.09 -11.32
N ARG A 274 41.22 -11.61 -11.23
CA ARG A 274 41.91 -12.40 -12.24
C ARG A 274 41.20 -13.72 -12.47
N SER A 275 40.98 -14.03 -13.74
CA SER A 275 40.55 -15.30 -14.26
C SER A 275 41.62 -16.39 -14.05
N GLY A 276 41.18 -17.55 -13.59
CA GLY A 276 41.98 -18.76 -13.61
C GLY A 276 41.09 -19.98 -13.53
N VAL A 277 41.23 -20.83 -14.59
CA VAL A 277 40.88 -22.25 -14.69
C VAL A 277 39.51 -22.62 -15.22
N SER A 278 39.57 -23.05 -16.47
CA SER A 278 38.60 -23.78 -17.32
C SER A 278 38.54 -25.30 -16.98
N PRO A 279 37.82 -26.14 -17.75
CA PRO A 279 36.54 -26.72 -17.43
C PRO A 279 36.62 -28.26 -17.32
N THR A 280 35.61 -28.91 -16.83
CA THR A 280 35.09 -30.21 -17.31
C THR A 280 34.19 -30.88 -16.24
N ARG A 281 32.98 -31.17 -16.55
CA ARG A 281 32.36 -32.49 -16.64
C ARG A 281 30.82 -32.44 -16.70
N ALA A 282 30.39 -33.07 -17.73
CA ALA A 282 29.15 -33.80 -18.05
C ALA A 282 27.97 -33.81 -17.09
N ARG A 283 26.78 -33.59 -17.70
CA ARG A 283 25.44 -33.91 -17.21
C ARG A 283 25.26 -35.42 -16.96
N PRO A 284 24.33 -35.81 -16.11
CA PRO A 284 23.47 -36.95 -16.38
C PRO A 284 22.01 -36.54 -16.60
N ALA A 285 21.41 -37.19 -17.58
CA ALA A 285 20.03 -37.13 -17.97
C ALA A 285 19.11 -37.69 -16.87
N TYR A 286 18.00 -36.99 -16.61
CA TYR A 286 16.90 -37.58 -15.83
C TYR A 286 15.86 -38.18 -16.75
N ARG A 287 15.68 -39.51 -16.64
CA ARG A 287 14.65 -40.29 -17.32
C ARG A 287 13.28 -39.95 -16.75
N ARG A 288 12.31 -39.76 -17.66
CA ARG A 288 10.87 -39.91 -17.38
C ARG A 288 10.59 -41.34 -16.93
N THR A 289 9.82 -41.50 -15.88
CA THR A 289 9.00 -42.70 -15.65
C THR A 289 7.57 -42.24 -15.43
N ASP A 290 6.70 -42.72 -16.31
CA ASP A 290 5.27 -42.66 -16.22
C ASP A 290 4.75 -43.48 -15.03
N LEU A 291 3.81 -42.91 -14.28
CA LEU A 291 2.62 -43.58 -13.74
C LEU A 291 1.65 -42.50 -13.25
#